data_b7b78ebdb5e00d19f9e671f4ae509f92
#
_entry.id   b7b78ebdb5e00d19f9e671f4ae509f92
#
_cell.length_a   1.000
_cell.length_b   1.000
_cell.length_c   1.000
_cell.angle_alpha   90.00
_cell.angle_beta   90.00
_cell.angle_gamma   90.00
#
_symmetry.space_group_name_H-M   'P 1'
#
loop_
_entity.id
_entity.type
_entity.pdbx_description
1 polymer ?
#
loop_
_entity_poly.entity_id
_entity_poly.type
_entity_poly.pdbx_seq_one_letter_code
_entity_poly.pdbx_strand_id
1 'polypeptide(L)'
;MGESTITTRGRAVGWSVAITAAITLAVPARVAGAQAASSADSAAFARAQVLVSAGEGKEGRAVVDSMLARMPSGSPRYAEGLFWRATLASNALDAERDYRRIAVEYVLSPRVPAALTRLAQLELARGDRTLARQHLERLLNEYPPRAERASAWYWLGRIAFESGDANRGCVAIDSARALATTNDIELTNQIAGEARRCTTRANGSLAAAGASTTVITSPQAAPANAPLPPVTANGASRRPAAVGEVTIQVGAFPTRAAATRVQKRLTAQKFHARVVPAGRYFRVRVGRYPSGASAAPVVKKLKAAHYETIVVAAEPAP
;
A
#
# COMPACT_ATOMS: atom_id res chain seq x y z
N MET A 1 30.93 -91.45 7.41
CA MET A 1 32.18 -91.40 8.21
C MET A 1 32.57 -89.95 8.42
N GLY A 2 32.67 -89.58 9.68
CA GLY A 2 33.27 -88.25 10.05
C GLY A 2 32.29 -87.33 10.77
N GLU A 3 32.01 -87.68 12.04
CA GLU A 3 31.52 -86.76 13.06
C GLU A 3 32.49 -85.67 13.35
N SER A 4 32.01 -84.47 13.66
CA SER A 4 32.63 -83.66 14.71
C SER A 4 31.65 -82.60 15.20
N THR A 5 31.27 -82.82 16.41
CA THR A 5 30.67 -81.94 17.41
C THR A 5 31.62 -80.76 17.73
N ILE A 6 31.07 -79.52 17.84
CA ILE A 6 31.65 -78.48 18.77
C ILE A 6 30.52 -77.51 19.21
N THR A 7 30.09 -77.68 20.40
CA THR A 7 29.94 -76.80 21.58
C THR A 7 29.39 -75.38 21.39
N THR A 8 28.23 -75.19 21.97
CA THR A 8 27.55 -73.99 22.45
C THR A 8 28.44 -73.00 23.20
N ARG A 9 28.27 -71.72 22.88
CA ARG A 9 28.46 -70.60 23.86
C ARG A 9 27.40 -69.54 23.63
N GLY A 10 26.52 -69.39 24.57
CA GLY A 10 25.48 -68.36 24.61
C GLY A 10 26.06 -66.96 24.77
N ARG A 11 25.48 -66.02 24.06
CA ARG A 11 25.60 -64.59 24.36
C ARG A 11 24.19 -63.99 24.36
N ALA A 12 23.90 -63.37 25.49
CA ALA A 12 22.68 -62.67 25.75
C ALA A 12 22.38 -61.61 24.67
N VAL A 13 21.22 -61.68 24.07
CA VAL A 13 20.69 -60.64 23.18
C VAL A 13 19.99 -59.60 24.04
N GLY A 14 20.64 -58.43 24.18
CA GLY A 14 20.02 -57.26 24.77
C GLY A 14 18.88 -56.76 23.87
N TRP A 15 17.69 -56.66 24.39
CA TRP A 15 16.57 -56.04 23.77
C TRP A 15 16.77 -54.52 23.78
N SER A 16 17.16 -53.92 22.65
CA SER A 16 17.09 -52.49 22.45
C SER A 16 15.64 -52.13 22.12
N VAL A 17 14.94 -51.58 23.10
CA VAL A 17 13.61 -50.98 22.89
C VAL A 17 13.86 -49.67 22.15
N ALA A 18 13.62 -49.66 20.84
CA ALA A 18 13.55 -48.44 20.04
C ALA A 18 12.26 -47.72 20.41
N ILE A 19 12.35 -46.70 21.25
CA ILE A 19 11.26 -45.74 21.49
C ILE A 19 11.19 -44.83 20.25
N THR A 20 10.32 -45.18 19.31
CA THR A 20 9.88 -44.27 18.24
C THR A 20 8.99 -43.21 18.88
N ALA A 21 9.56 -42.07 19.23
CA ALA A 21 8.81 -40.88 19.61
C ALA A 21 8.07 -40.38 18.36
N ALA A 22 6.81 -40.68 18.22
CA ALA A 22 5.91 -40.07 17.27
C ALA A 22 5.69 -38.62 17.70
N ILE A 23 6.45 -37.70 17.09
CA ILE A 23 6.18 -36.26 17.19
C ILE A 23 4.92 -35.99 16.38
N THR A 24 3.77 -36.10 17.02
CA THR A 24 2.51 -35.56 16.49
C THR A 24 2.65 -34.03 16.48
N LEU A 25 2.92 -33.48 15.30
CA LEU A 25 2.80 -32.04 15.04
C LEU A 25 1.33 -31.68 15.23
N ALA A 26 0.97 -31.32 16.45
CA ALA A 26 -0.30 -30.67 16.74
C ALA A 26 -0.28 -29.29 16.06
N VAL A 27 -0.80 -29.20 14.83
CA VAL A 27 -1.09 -27.92 14.19
C VAL A 27 -2.10 -27.21 15.10
N PRO A 28 -1.77 -26.03 15.67
CA PRO A 28 -2.65 -25.39 16.63
C PRO A 28 -3.99 -25.09 15.96
N ALA A 29 -5.10 -25.50 16.57
CA ALA A 29 -6.47 -25.32 16.06
C ALA A 29 -6.81 -23.88 15.64
N ARG A 30 -6.06 -22.88 16.14
CA ARG A 30 -6.14 -21.47 15.74
C ARG A 30 -5.76 -21.20 14.29
N VAL A 31 -4.82 -21.95 13.70
CA VAL A 31 -4.42 -21.78 12.29
C VAL A 31 -5.51 -22.33 11.36
N ALA A 32 -6.08 -23.48 11.70
CA ALA A 32 -7.18 -24.05 10.92
C ALA A 32 -8.43 -23.15 10.94
N GLY A 33 -8.77 -22.55 12.08
CA GLY A 33 -9.88 -21.61 12.19
C GLY A 33 -9.69 -20.32 11.39
N ALA A 34 -8.45 -19.81 11.31
CA ALA A 34 -8.15 -18.60 10.53
C ALA A 34 -8.25 -18.85 9.02
N GLN A 35 -7.83 -20.04 8.56
CA GLN A 35 -7.94 -20.42 7.13
C GLN A 35 -9.40 -20.66 6.71
N ALA A 36 -10.19 -21.32 7.54
CA ALA A 36 -11.62 -21.54 7.29
C ALA A 36 -12.38 -20.20 7.22
N ALA A 37 -12.09 -19.27 8.12
CA ALA A 37 -12.68 -17.94 8.10
C ALA A 37 -12.30 -17.13 6.84
N SER A 38 -11.05 -17.26 6.38
CA SER A 38 -10.58 -16.60 5.14
C SER A 38 -11.25 -17.13 3.88
N SER A 39 -11.48 -18.45 3.81
CA SER A 39 -12.17 -19.07 2.68
C SER A 39 -13.66 -18.70 2.63
N ALA A 40 -14.33 -18.66 3.80
CA ALA A 40 -15.71 -18.22 3.90
C ALA A 40 -15.90 -16.75 3.50
N ASP A 41 -14.96 -15.87 3.88
CA ASP A 41 -14.97 -14.46 3.45
C ASP A 41 -14.82 -14.35 1.93
N SER A 42 -13.88 -15.08 1.34
CA SER A 42 -13.65 -15.08 -0.12
C SER A 42 -14.88 -15.53 -0.89
N ALA A 43 -15.57 -16.59 -0.42
CA ALA A 43 -16.80 -17.06 -1.03
C ALA A 43 -17.94 -16.03 -0.93
N ALA A 44 -18.06 -15.35 0.20
CA ALA A 44 -19.08 -14.30 0.39
C ALA A 44 -18.78 -13.08 -0.49
N PHE A 45 -17.53 -12.65 -0.64
CA PHE A 45 -17.17 -11.56 -1.56
C PHE A 45 -17.44 -11.94 -3.02
N ALA A 46 -17.10 -13.17 -3.43
CA ALA A 46 -17.42 -13.66 -4.78
C ALA A 46 -18.93 -13.65 -5.03
N ARG A 47 -19.73 -14.10 -4.06
CA ARG A 47 -21.19 -14.04 -4.14
C ARG A 47 -21.69 -12.60 -4.26
N ALA A 48 -21.17 -11.67 -3.47
CA ALA A 48 -21.53 -10.26 -3.54
C ALA A 48 -21.25 -9.67 -4.93
N GLN A 49 -20.12 -10.03 -5.53
CA GLN A 49 -19.75 -9.62 -6.88
C GLN A 49 -20.71 -10.16 -7.93
N VAL A 50 -21.09 -11.44 -7.84
CA VAL A 50 -22.07 -12.06 -8.74
C VAL A 50 -23.42 -11.34 -8.65
N LEU A 51 -23.91 -11.06 -7.44
CA LEU A 51 -25.17 -10.32 -7.25
C LEU A 51 -25.12 -8.94 -7.90
N VAL A 52 -24.04 -8.18 -7.68
CA VAL A 52 -23.89 -6.85 -8.30
C VAL A 52 -23.85 -6.95 -9.83
N SER A 53 -23.13 -7.94 -10.39
CA SER A 53 -23.07 -8.12 -11.85
C SER A 53 -24.39 -8.60 -12.46
N ALA A 54 -25.25 -9.27 -11.68
CA ALA A 54 -26.60 -9.67 -12.06
C ALA A 54 -27.63 -8.53 -11.96
N GLY A 55 -27.22 -7.33 -11.51
CA GLY A 55 -28.12 -6.20 -11.30
C GLY A 55 -28.71 -6.10 -9.88
N GLU A 56 -28.46 -7.09 -9.02
CA GLU A 56 -28.88 -7.13 -7.61
C GLU A 56 -27.87 -6.37 -6.72
N GLY A 57 -27.58 -5.12 -7.09
CA GLY A 57 -26.50 -4.35 -6.49
C GLY A 57 -26.73 -4.03 -5.01
N LYS A 58 -27.96 -3.85 -4.57
CA LYS A 58 -28.31 -3.59 -3.17
C LYS A 58 -28.02 -4.82 -2.31
N GLU A 59 -28.43 -5.98 -2.78
CA GLU A 59 -28.26 -7.28 -2.12
C GLU A 59 -26.78 -7.65 -2.02
N GLY A 60 -26.02 -7.49 -3.11
CA GLY A 60 -24.59 -7.73 -3.13
C GLY A 60 -23.84 -6.85 -2.13
N ARG A 61 -24.14 -5.56 -2.06
CA ARG A 61 -23.55 -4.65 -1.08
C ARG A 61 -23.94 -5.00 0.35
N ALA A 62 -25.19 -5.40 0.61
CA ALA A 62 -25.65 -5.82 1.92
C ALA A 62 -24.88 -7.05 2.46
N VAL A 63 -24.46 -7.98 1.59
CA VAL A 63 -23.58 -9.10 1.97
C VAL A 63 -22.28 -8.58 2.55
N VAL A 64 -21.60 -7.66 1.87
CA VAL A 64 -20.32 -7.09 2.34
C VAL A 64 -20.49 -6.28 3.62
N ASP A 65 -21.53 -5.46 3.72
CA ASP A 65 -21.82 -4.67 4.93
C ASP A 65 -22.10 -5.56 6.15
N SER A 66 -22.85 -6.65 5.97
CA SER A 66 -23.11 -7.61 7.03
C SER A 66 -21.84 -8.34 7.51
N MET A 67 -20.89 -8.56 6.61
CA MET A 67 -19.58 -9.12 6.95
C MET A 67 -18.74 -8.12 7.74
N LEU A 68 -18.65 -6.90 7.28
CA LEU A 68 -17.91 -5.82 7.96
C LEU A 68 -18.43 -5.56 9.36
N ALA A 69 -19.73 -5.62 9.58
CA ALA A 69 -20.35 -5.45 10.90
C ALA A 69 -19.90 -6.49 11.94
N ARG A 70 -19.47 -7.69 11.47
CA ARG A 70 -18.97 -8.78 12.31
C ARG A 70 -17.46 -8.84 12.45
N MET A 71 -16.72 -8.03 11.68
CA MET A 71 -15.26 -8.02 11.70
C MET A 71 -14.73 -6.97 12.67
N PRO A 72 -13.72 -7.29 13.49
CA PRO A 72 -13.03 -6.29 14.29
C PRO A 72 -12.40 -5.22 13.41
N SER A 73 -12.71 -3.95 13.66
CA SER A 73 -12.28 -2.81 12.82
C SER A 73 -10.76 -2.59 12.73
N GLY A 74 -9.96 -3.20 13.62
CA GLY A 74 -8.49 -3.15 13.57
C GLY A 74 -7.85 -4.34 12.84
N SER A 75 -8.63 -5.29 12.36
CA SER A 75 -8.11 -6.52 11.76
C SER A 75 -7.72 -6.35 10.29
N PRO A 76 -6.73 -7.14 9.78
CA PRO A 76 -6.43 -7.19 8.35
C PRO A 76 -7.64 -7.61 7.49
N ARG A 77 -8.51 -8.47 8.04
CA ARG A 77 -9.76 -8.89 7.38
C ARG A 77 -10.72 -7.74 7.16
N TYR A 78 -10.76 -6.77 8.08
CA TYR A 78 -11.60 -5.58 7.93
C TYR A 78 -11.14 -4.72 6.74
N ALA A 79 -9.82 -4.59 6.52
CA ALA A 79 -9.28 -3.89 5.34
C ALA A 79 -9.66 -4.59 4.03
N GLU A 80 -9.70 -5.92 4.01
CA GLU A 80 -10.22 -6.72 2.89
C GLU A 80 -11.70 -6.41 2.63
N GLY A 81 -12.52 -6.42 3.67
CA GLY A 81 -13.94 -6.07 3.58
C GLY A 81 -14.16 -4.64 3.08
N LEU A 82 -13.39 -3.65 3.57
CA LEU A 82 -13.43 -2.28 3.06
C LEU A 82 -13.09 -2.20 1.58
N PHE A 83 -12.09 -2.98 1.13
CA PHE A 83 -11.72 -3.02 -0.28
C PHE A 83 -12.86 -3.52 -1.15
N TRP A 84 -13.53 -4.59 -0.75
CA TRP A 84 -14.68 -5.13 -1.45
C TRP A 84 -15.88 -4.20 -1.42
N ARG A 85 -16.16 -3.55 -0.28
CA ARG A 85 -17.23 -2.54 -0.20
C ARG A 85 -16.97 -1.38 -1.15
N ALA A 86 -15.73 -0.89 -1.20
CA ALA A 86 -15.33 0.15 -2.14
C ALA A 86 -15.47 -0.29 -3.62
N THR A 87 -15.08 -1.53 -3.91
CA THR A 87 -15.15 -2.09 -5.27
C THR A 87 -16.60 -2.22 -5.76
N LEU A 88 -17.53 -2.55 -4.86
CA LEU A 88 -18.95 -2.75 -5.16
C LEU A 88 -19.81 -1.51 -4.86
N ALA A 89 -19.20 -0.39 -4.50
CA ALA A 89 -19.93 0.85 -4.19
C ALA A 89 -20.73 1.35 -5.40
N SER A 90 -21.90 1.90 -5.13
CA SER A 90 -22.79 2.46 -6.17
C SER A 90 -22.37 3.85 -6.64
N ASN A 91 -21.45 4.50 -5.92
CA ASN A 91 -20.96 5.83 -6.28
C ASN A 91 -19.47 5.99 -5.91
N ALA A 92 -18.84 6.93 -6.59
CA ALA A 92 -17.40 7.18 -6.44
C ALA A 92 -17.00 7.71 -5.05
N LEU A 93 -17.89 8.46 -4.36
CA LEU A 93 -17.56 9.06 -3.05
C LEU A 93 -17.46 7.99 -1.96
N ASP A 94 -18.36 7.01 -1.98
CA ASP A 94 -18.31 5.89 -1.04
C ASP A 94 -17.10 5.00 -1.30
N ALA A 95 -16.80 4.70 -2.58
CA ALA A 95 -15.61 3.97 -2.96
C ALA A 95 -14.33 4.68 -2.48
N GLU A 96 -14.21 5.97 -2.74
CA GLU A 96 -13.07 6.79 -2.32
C GLU A 96 -12.88 6.81 -0.81
N ARG A 97 -13.95 6.97 -0.05
CA ARG A 97 -13.89 6.96 1.42
C ARG A 97 -13.24 5.69 1.94
N ASP A 98 -13.65 4.55 1.45
CA ASP A 98 -13.16 3.26 1.92
C ASP A 98 -11.75 2.96 1.41
N TYR A 99 -11.42 3.24 0.15
CA TYR A 99 -10.04 3.13 -0.35
C TYR A 99 -9.08 4.05 0.41
N ARG A 100 -9.50 5.29 0.70
CA ARG A 100 -8.70 6.23 1.50
C ARG A 100 -8.51 5.70 2.94
N ARG A 101 -9.54 5.11 3.52
CA ARG A 101 -9.45 4.51 4.84
C ARG A 101 -8.44 3.36 4.85
N ILE A 102 -8.43 2.49 3.84
CA ILE A 102 -7.42 1.44 3.69
C ILE A 102 -6.02 2.05 3.61
N ALA A 103 -5.81 3.05 2.75
CA ALA A 103 -4.50 3.66 2.53
C ALA A 103 -3.94 4.38 3.76
N VAL A 104 -4.80 4.86 4.68
CA VAL A 104 -4.39 5.68 5.84
C VAL A 104 -4.39 4.89 7.15
N GLU A 105 -5.39 4.02 7.37
CA GLU A 105 -5.51 3.27 8.62
C GLU A 105 -4.84 1.89 8.55
N TYR A 106 -4.85 1.23 7.39
CA TYR A 106 -4.43 -0.17 7.22
C TYR A 106 -3.17 -0.30 6.36
N VAL A 107 -2.16 0.49 6.63
CA VAL A 107 -0.94 0.60 5.80
C VAL A 107 -0.16 -0.70 5.60
N LEU A 108 -0.34 -1.68 6.46
CA LEU A 108 0.26 -3.01 6.33
C LEU A 108 -0.64 -4.00 5.57
N SER A 109 -1.85 -3.58 5.20
CA SER A 109 -2.76 -4.42 4.43
C SER A 109 -2.17 -4.68 3.03
N PRO A 110 -2.25 -5.92 2.52
CA PRO A 110 -1.90 -6.22 1.15
C PRO A 110 -2.82 -5.51 0.13
N ARG A 111 -3.93 -4.93 0.57
CA ARG A 111 -4.86 -4.17 -0.28
C ARG A 111 -4.47 -2.72 -0.51
N VAL A 112 -3.48 -2.18 0.22
CA VAL A 112 -3.09 -0.77 0.06
C VAL A 112 -2.60 -0.44 -1.35
N PRO A 113 -1.73 -1.23 -2.02
CA PRO A 113 -1.33 -0.94 -3.38
C PRO A 113 -2.51 -0.86 -4.37
N ALA A 114 -3.42 -1.82 -4.28
CA ALA A 114 -4.63 -1.81 -5.10
C ALA A 114 -5.55 -0.62 -4.77
N ALA A 115 -5.72 -0.28 -3.48
CA ALA A 115 -6.51 0.87 -3.06
C ALA A 115 -5.91 2.21 -3.56
N LEU A 116 -4.58 2.37 -3.52
CA LEU A 116 -3.90 3.55 -4.06
C LEU A 116 -4.09 3.67 -5.58
N THR A 117 -4.04 2.56 -6.31
CA THR A 117 -4.32 2.53 -7.76
C THR A 117 -5.76 2.97 -8.04
N ARG A 118 -6.73 2.46 -7.27
CA ARG A 118 -8.15 2.85 -7.42
C ARG A 118 -8.39 4.32 -7.06
N LEU A 119 -7.76 4.82 -6.01
CA LEU A 119 -7.79 6.26 -5.69
C LEU A 119 -7.25 7.11 -6.84
N ALA A 120 -6.10 6.73 -7.40
CA ALA A 120 -5.54 7.44 -8.55
C ALA A 120 -6.51 7.44 -9.76
N GLN A 121 -7.19 6.34 -10.04
CA GLN A 121 -8.20 6.26 -11.10
C GLN A 121 -9.40 7.20 -10.83
N LEU A 122 -9.88 7.25 -9.58
CA LEU A 122 -10.96 8.16 -9.19
C LEU A 122 -10.56 9.64 -9.32
N GLU A 123 -9.32 9.98 -8.93
CA GLU A 123 -8.80 11.35 -9.09
C GLU A 123 -8.62 11.72 -10.57
N LEU A 124 -8.15 10.79 -11.41
CA LEU A 124 -8.09 11.00 -12.86
C LEU A 124 -9.46 11.25 -13.47
N ALA A 125 -10.48 10.50 -13.05
CA ALA A 125 -11.85 10.71 -13.51
C ALA A 125 -12.40 12.10 -13.14
N ARG A 126 -11.87 12.73 -12.08
CA ARG A 126 -12.17 14.10 -11.64
C ARG A 126 -11.24 15.16 -12.27
N GLY A 127 -10.24 14.75 -13.03
CA GLY A 127 -9.24 15.64 -13.63
C GLY A 127 -8.07 16.02 -12.70
N ASP A 128 -8.02 15.52 -11.45
CA ASP A 128 -6.91 15.79 -10.52
C ASP A 128 -5.71 14.86 -10.79
N ARG A 129 -4.95 15.22 -11.85
CA ARG A 129 -3.72 14.49 -12.23
C ARG A 129 -2.64 14.57 -11.17
N THR A 130 -2.65 15.64 -10.35
CA THR A 130 -1.63 15.86 -9.31
C THR A 130 -1.81 14.86 -8.18
N LEU A 131 -3.02 14.74 -7.66
CA LEU A 131 -3.31 13.80 -6.57
C LEU A 131 -3.22 12.35 -7.05
N ALA A 132 -3.69 12.07 -8.28
CA ALA A 132 -3.53 10.75 -8.90
C ALA A 132 -2.04 10.32 -8.97
N ARG A 133 -1.16 11.21 -9.43
CA ARG A 133 0.29 10.96 -9.45
C ARG A 133 0.84 10.68 -8.06
N GLN A 134 0.44 11.43 -7.04
CA GLN A 134 0.90 11.23 -5.66
C GLN A 134 0.54 9.83 -5.12
N HIS A 135 -0.67 9.35 -5.39
CA HIS A 135 -1.08 8.00 -5.00
C HIS A 135 -0.21 6.92 -5.66
N LEU A 136 0.06 7.05 -6.96
CA LEU A 136 0.87 6.10 -7.71
C LEU A 136 2.35 6.13 -7.29
N GLU A 137 2.92 7.33 -7.10
CA GLU A 137 4.29 7.49 -6.59
C GLU A 137 4.43 6.93 -5.17
N ARG A 138 3.43 7.13 -4.31
CA ARG A 138 3.39 6.52 -2.99
C ARG A 138 3.40 4.99 -3.07
N LEU A 139 2.60 4.40 -3.96
CA LEU A 139 2.61 2.96 -4.21
C LEU A 139 4.00 2.47 -4.58
N LEU A 140 4.65 3.13 -5.54
CA LEU A 140 5.96 2.74 -6.04
C LEU A 140 7.09 2.90 -5.01
N ASN A 141 7.00 3.91 -4.13
CA ASN A 141 8.05 4.26 -3.18
C ASN A 141 7.94 3.52 -1.84
N GLU A 142 6.74 3.11 -1.43
CA GLU A 142 6.49 2.63 -0.08
C GLU A 142 6.14 1.15 -0.02
N TYR A 143 5.77 0.54 -1.15
CA TYR A 143 5.33 -0.86 -1.18
C TYR A 143 6.27 -1.73 -2.03
N PRO A 144 6.53 -3.00 -1.58
CA PRO A 144 7.46 -3.89 -2.28
C PRO A 144 6.96 -4.26 -3.69
N PRO A 145 7.85 -4.81 -4.54
CA PRO A 145 7.49 -5.24 -5.89
C PRO A 145 6.30 -6.21 -5.88
N ARG A 146 5.20 -5.81 -6.56
CA ARG A 146 3.97 -6.58 -6.73
C ARG A 146 3.39 -6.28 -8.11
N ALA A 147 2.40 -7.05 -8.54
CA ALA A 147 1.74 -6.85 -9.83
C ALA A 147 1.17 -5.43 -10.00
N GLU A 148 0.67 -4.83 -8.93
CA GLU A 148 0.13 -3.46 -8.93
C GLU A 148 1.14 -2.39 -9.37
N ARG A 149 2.45 -2.67 -9.30
CA ARG A 149 3.48 -1.72 -9.77
C ARG A 149 3.47 -1.55 -11.29
N ALA A 150 3.18 -2.60 -12.05
CA ALA A 150 3.03 -2.49 -13.50
C ALA A 150 1.87 -1.55 -13.85
N SER A 151 0.72 -1.73 -13.19
CA SER A 151 -0.44 -0.85 -13.34
C SER A 151 -0.13 0.59 -12.90
N ALA A 152 0.61 0.79 -11.81
CA ALA A 152 1.00 2.13 -11.35
C ALA A 152 1.88 2.85 -12.38
N TRP A 153 2.86 2.19 -12.96
CA TRP A 153 3.69 2.74 -14.02
C TRP A 153 2.90 3.05 -15.28
N TYR A 154 1.95 2.18 -15.65
CA TYR A 154 1.05 2.43 -16.78
C TYR A 154 0.25 3.72 -16.59
N TRP A 155 -0.38 3.92 -15.43
CA TRP A 155 -1.15 5.12 -15.14
C TRP A 155 -0.28 6.38 -15.06
N LEU A 156 0.95 6.29 -14.50
CA LEU A 156 1.92 7.40 -14.54
C LEU A 156 2.31 7.76 -15.98
N GLY A 157 2.48 6.77 -16.85
CA GLY A 157 2.75 6.98 -18.26
C GLY A 157 1.62 7.75 -18.95
N ARG A 158 0.37 7.36 -18.72
CA ARG A 158 -0.80 8.06 -19.22
C ARG A 158 -0.88 9.51 -18.72
N ILE A 159 -0.69 9.73 -17.42
CA ILE A 159 -0.66 11.08 -16.84
C ILE A 159 0.41 11.94 -17.51
N ALA A 160 1.60 11.39 -17.74
CA ALA A 160 2.68 12.10 -18.40
C ALA A 160 2.32 12.46 -19.85
N PHE A 161 1.77 11.54 -20.62
CA PHE A 161 1.31 11.80 -21.98
C PHE A 161 0.20 12.87 -22.05
N GLU A 162 -0.76 12.82 -21.15
CA GLU A 162 -1.84 13.82 -21.07
C GLU A 162 -1.33 15.20 -20.64
N SER A 163 -0.19 15.24 -19.94
CA SER A 163 0.49 16.48 -19.54
C SER A 163 1.50 17.00 -20.59
N GLY A 164 1.59 16.34 -21.74
CA GLY A 164 2.52 16.71 -22.83
C GLY A 164 3.96 16.20 -22.63
N ASP A 165 4.28 15.54 -21.51
CA ASP A 165 5.61 14.99 -21.22
C ASP A 165 5.76 13.58 -21.80
N ALA A 166 5.95 13.50 -23.10
CA ALA A 166 6.08 12.23 -23.80
C ALA A 166 7.34 11.43 -23.39
N ASN A 167 8.41 12.11 -22.95
CA ASN A 167 9.62 11.41 -22.50
C ASN A 167 9.35 10.63 -21.22
N ARG A 168 8.78 11.28 -20.20
CA ARG A 168 8.35 10.60 -18.97
C ARG A 168 7.31 9.54 -19.24
N GLY A 169 6.38 9.82 -20.19
CA GLY A 169 5.37 8.86 -20.61
C GLY A 169 6.01 7.56 -21.10
N CYS A 170 6.97 7.65 -22.01
CA CYS A 170 7.64 6.47 -22.57
C CYS A 170 8.46 5.70 -21.52
N VAL A 171 9.22 6.39 -20.66
CA VAL A 171 9.96 5.75 -19.56
C VAL A 171 9.02 4.99 -18.61
N ALA A 172 7.87 5.58 -18.29
CA ALA A 172 6.89 4.94 -17.44
C ALA A 172 6.24 3.71 -18.11
N ILE A 173 5.90 3.79 -19.40
CA ILE A 173 5.35 2.65 -20.16
C ILE A 173 6.36 1.52 -20.31
N ASP A 174 7.64 1.81 -20.52
CA ASP A 174 8.68 0.78 -20.55
C ASP A 174 8.86 0.12 -19.18
N SER A 175 8.76 0.89 -18.09
CA SER A 175 8.77 0.36 -16.72
C SER A 175 7.55 -0.54 -16.46
N ALA A 176 6.37 -0.14 -16.94
CA ALA A 176 5.16 -0.95 -16.85
C ALA A 176 5.33 -2.28 -17.61
N ARG A 177 5.86 -2.22 -18.82
CA ARG A 177 6.12 -3.41 -19.67
C ARG A 177 7.08 -4.38 -18.99
N ALA A 178 8.16 -3.88 -18.38
CA ALA A 178 9.15 -4.71 -17.70
C ALA A 178 8.59 -5.44 -16.45
N LEU A 179 7.50 -4.93 -15.86
CA LEU A 179 6.87 -5.48 -14.66
C LEU A 179 5.57 -6.22 -14.93
N ALA A 180 4.97 -6.06 -16.12
CA ALA A 180 3.73 -6.72 -16.49
C ALA A 180 3.92 -8.23 -16.56
N THR A 181 2.94 -8.97 -16.04
CA THR A 181 2.92 -10.42 -16.13
C THR A 181 2.08 -10.87 -17.32
N THR A 182 2.43 -12.00 -17.92
CA THR A 182 1.69 -12.59 -19.05
C THR A 182 0.25 -12.98 -18.70
N ASN A 183 -0.06 -13.10 -17.41
CA ASN A 183 -1.40 -13.45 -16.93
C ASN A 183 -2.37 -12.24 -16.93
N ASP A 184 -1.84 -11.02 -16.94
CA ASP A 184 -2.66 -9.79 -17.02
C ASP A 184 -2.70 -9.32 -18.48
N ILE A 185 -3.51 -10.02 -19.27
CA ILE A 185 -3.66 -9.77 -20.72
C ILE A 185 -4.16 -8.36 -20.99
N GLU A 186 -5.12 -7.89 -20.18
CA GLU A 186 -5.72 -6.56 -20.34
C GLU A 186 -4.68 -5.45 -20.13
N LEU A 187 -3.94 -5.49 -19.03
CA LEU A 187 -2.88 -4.51 -18.76
C LEU A 187 -1.78 -4.57 -19.83
N THR A 188 -1.42 -5.77 -20.26
CA THR A 188 -0.39 -5.97 -21.32
C THR A 188 -0.84 -5.31 -22.62
N ASN A 189 -2.10 -5.49 -23.03
CA ASN A 189 -2.67 -4.86 -24.21
C ASN A 189 -2.74 -3.33 -24.08
N GLN A 190 -3.13 -2.82 -22.93
CA GLN A 190 -3.16 -1.39 -22.64
C GLN A 190 -1.75 -0.78 -22.73
N ILE A 191 -0.73 -1.41 -22.14
CA ILE A 191 0.68 -1.00 -22.22
C ILE A 191 1.14 -0.98 -23.66
N ALA A 192 0.85 -2.04 -24.44
CA ALA A 192 1.23 -2.12 -25.85
C ALA A 192 0.56 -1.02 -26.69
N GLY A 193 -0.68 -0.66 -26.36
CA GLY A 193 -1.42 0.45 -26.96
C GLY A 193 -0.72 1.80 -26.77
N GLU A 194 -0.36 2.13 -25.51
CA GLU A 194 0.32 3.39 -25.19
C GLU A 194 1.78 3.43 -25.71
N ALA A 195 2.46 2.29 -25.78
CA ALA A 195 3.83 2.19 -26.29
C ALA A 195 3.98 2.63 -27.77
N ARG A 196 2.92 2.54 -28.57
CA ARG A 196 2.91 3.04 -29.96
C ARG A 196 3.17 4.54 -30.04
N ARG A 197 2.83 5.30 -29.03
CA ARG A 197 3.10 6.75 -28.93
C ARG A 197 4.61 7.05 -28.84
N CYS A 198 5.38 6.10 -28.32
CA CYS A 198 6.84 6.22 -28.20
C CYS A 198 7.57 5.93 -29.51
N THR A 199 7.13 4.93 -30.27
CA THR A 199 7.74 4.54 -31.55
C THR A 199 7.51 5.59 -32.65
N THR A 200 6.35 6.21 -32.66
CA THR A 200 6.04 7.30 -33.63
C THR A 200 6.98 8.50 -33.46
N ARG A 201 7.40 8.78 -32.23
CA ARG A 201 8.31 9.87 -31.93
C ARG A 201 9.78 9.55 -32.28
N ALA A 202 10.23 8.32 -32.04
CA ALA A 202 11.57 7.88 -32.43
C ALA A 202 11.78 8.04 -33.96
N ASN A 203 10.79 7.68 -34.75
CA ASN A 203 10.80 7.86 -36.20
C ASN A 203 10.70 9.34 -36.63
N GLY A 204 9.94 10.16 -35.92
CA GLY A 204 9.84 11.61 -36.17
C GLY A 204 11.10 12.38 -35.74
N SER A 205 11.79 11.94 -34.68
CA SER A 205 13.05 12.56 -34.22
C SER A 205 14.22 12.25 -35.13
N LEU A 206 14.26 11.09 -35.77
CA LEU A 206 15.28 10.75 -36.78
C LEU A 206 15.13 11.59 -38.07
N ALA A 207 13.91 12.00 -38.41
CA ALA A 207 13.65 12.89 -39.52
C ALA A 207 14.03 14.36 -39.24
N ALA A 208 14.01 14.79 -37.95
CA ALA A 208 14.34 16.15 -37.51
C ALA A 208 15.80 16.34 -37.11
N ALA A 209 16.57 15.27 -36.87
CA ALA A 209 17.95 15.33 -36.39
C ALA A 209 19.00 15.52 -37.53
N GLY A 210 18.53 15.80 -38.75
CA GLY A 210 19.39 16.14 -39.89
C GLY A 210 19.94 17.56 -39.94
N ALA A 211 19.61 18.44 -38.95
CA ALA A 211 20.11 19.81 -38.94
C ALA A 211 20.31 20.28 -37.50
N SER A 212 21.60 20.43 -37.14
CA SER A 212 22.18 21.27 -36.08
C SER A 212 22.95 20.49 -35.01
N THR A 213 24.23 20.38 -35.27
CA THR A 213 25.27 20.13 -34.25
C THR A 213 25.44 21.40 -33.41
N THR A 214 25.09 21.38 -32.15
CA THR A 214 25.54 22.39 -31.19
C THR A 214 26.07 21.67 -29.95
N VAL A 215 27.37 21.87 -29.71
CA VAL A 215 28.14 21.41 -28.57
C VAL A 215 27.62 22.10 -27.31
N ILE A 216 27.23 21.34 -26.30
CA ILE A 216 26.95 21.89 -24.98
C ILE A 216 27.94 21.29 -23.97
N THR A 217 28.74 22.15 -23.43
CA THR A 217 29.71 21.98 -22.35
C THR A 217 29.02 21.63 -21.03
N SER A 218 29.54 20.61 -20.34
CA SER A 218 29.08 20.20 -19.02
C SER A 218 29.36 21.23 -17.93
N PRO A 219 28.46 21.48 -16.98
CA PRO A 219 28.82 22.13 -15.73
C PRO A 219 29.28 21.13 -14.67
N GLN A 220 30.35 21.53 -14.06
CA GLN A 220 31.15 20.87 -13.03
C GLN A 220 30.42 20.74 -11.69
N ALA A 221 30.66 19.63 -10.98
CA ALA A 221 30.14 19.36 -9.64
C ALA A 221 30.81 20.26 -8.59
N ALA A 222 30.03 20.77 -7.65
CA ALA A 222 30.50 21.43 -6.43
C ALA A 222 30.46 20.50 -5.21
N PRO A 223 31.40 20.66 -4.24
CA PRO A 223 31.63 19.65 -3.20
C PRO A 223 30.70 19.75 -2.00
N ALA A 224 30.40 18.59 -1.43
CA ALA A 224 29.74 18.42 -0.14
C ALA A 224 30.77 18.66 0.97
N ASN A 225 30.45 19.54 1.94
CA ASN A 225 30.77 19.41 3.36
C ASN A 225 30.48 20.71 4.09
N ALA A 226 29.47 20.69 4.96
CA ALA A 226 29.35 21.60 6.09
C ALA A 226 28.75 20.87 7.29
N PRO A 227 29.25 21.11 8.53
CA PRO A 227 28.91 20.34 9.72
C PRO A 227 27.55 20.77 10.31
N LEU A 228 26.88 19.79 10.92
CA LEU A 228 25.60 19.96 11.62
C LEU A 228 25.82 20.64 13.00
N PRO A 229 24.96 21.58 13.40
CA PRO A 229 24.97 22.13 14.75
C PRO A 229 24.29 21.18 15.76
N PRO A 230 24.59 21.32 17.06
CA PRO A 230 24.17 20.38 18.10
C PRO A 230 22.67 20.50 18.43
N VAL A 231 22.07 19.34 18.75
CA VAL A 231 20.68 19.18 19.14
C VAL A 231 20.52 19.58 20.60
N THR A 232 19.92 20.73 20.87
CA THR A 232 19.42 21.07 22.19
C THR A 232 18.08 20.40 22.44
N ALA A 233 18.03 19.57 23.47
CA ALA A 233 16.83 18.92 23.96
C ALA A 233 15.96 19.96 24.67
N ASN A 234 14.85 20.39 24.07
CA ASN A 234 13.82 21.11 24.76
C ASN A 234 12.75 20.12 25.27
N GLY A 235 12.71 19.97 26.57
CA GLY A 235 11.69 19.22 27.29
C GLY A 235 10.31 19.90 27.12
N ALA A 236 9.46 19.29 26.31
CA ALA A 236 8.07 19.67 26.23
C ALA A 236 7.28 18.93 27.34
N SER A 237 6.73 19.70 28.29
CA SER A 237 5.81 19.24 29.33
C SER A 237 4.72 18.33 28.75
N ARG A 238 4.64 17.13 29.31
CA ARG A 238 3.57 16.15 29.04
C ARG A 238 2.27 16.64 29.65
N ARG A 239 1.35 17.11 28.83
CA ARG A 239 -0.02 17.38 29.23
C ARG A 239 -0.87 16.13 28.98
N PRO A 240 -1.65 15.62 29.96
CA PRO A 240 -2.56 14.50 29.74
C PRO A 240 -3.55 14.86 28.62
N ALA A 241 -3.83 13.93 27.71
CA ALA A 241 -4.86 14.13 26.71
C ALA A 241 -6.22 14.20 27.40
N ALA A 242 -6.95 15.30 27.21
CA ALA A 242 -8.33 15.42 27.67
C ALA A 242 -9.21 14.43 26.89
N VAL A 243 -10.19 13.84 27.60
CA VAL A 243 -11.19 12.95 27.01
C VAL A 243 -11.93 13.74 25.91
N GLY A 244 -11.76 13.30 24.64
CA GLY A 244 -12.41 13.94 23.48
C GLY A 244 -11.48 14.67 22.50
N GLU A 245 -10.19 14.83 22.81
CA GLU A 245 -9.27 15.44 21.83
C GLU A 245 -9.09 14.58 20.57
N VAL A 246 -9.07 15.25 19.42
CA VAL A 246 -8.83 14.63 18.13
C VAL A 246 -7.55 15.15 17.48
N THR A 247 -6.98 14.37 16.59
CA THR A 247 -5.84 14.75 15.76
C THR A 247 -6.12 14.38 14.30
N ILE A 248 -5.45 15.03 13.37
CA ILE A 248 -5.59 14.72 11.95
C ILE A 248 -4.46 13.77 11.56
N GLN A 249 -4.78 12.54 11.18
CA GLN A 249 -3.81 11.60 10.63
C GLN A 249 -3.73 11.81 9.12
N VAL A 250 -2.50 12.03 8.62
CA VAL A 250 -2.22 12.27 7.20
C VAL A 250 -1.69 11.01 6.52
N GLY A 251 -1.18 10.07 7.29
CA GLY A 251 -0.72 8.79 6.77
C GLY A 251 -0.08 7.95 7.85
N ALA A 252 0.18 6.69 7.51
CA ALA A 252 0.99 5.80 8.30
C ALA A 252 1.98 5.08 7.36
N PHE A 253 3.21 4.90 7.80
CA PHE A 253 4.33 4.51 6.96
C PHE A 253 5.09 3.33 7.58
N PRO A 254 5.57 2.38 6.77
CA PRO A 254 6.28 1.20 7.30
C PRO A 254 7.66 1.54 7.88
N THR A 255 8.24 2.70 7.51
CA THR A 255 9.53 3.14 8.02
C THR A 255 9.47 4.54 8.61
N ARG A 256 10.28 4.79 9.64
CA ARG A 256 10.41 6.13 10.24
C ARG A 256 10.91 7.17 9.23
N ALA A 257 11.81 6.76 8.33
CA ALA A 257 12.35 7.63 7.28
C ALA A 257 11.26 8.13 6.32
N ALA A 258 10.32 7.26 5.89
CA ALA A 258 9.18 7.64 5.06
C ALA A 258 8.26 8.63 5.78
N ALA A 259 7.91 8.35 7.03
CA ALA A 259 7.10 9.24 7.87
C ALA A 259 7.77 10.62 8.07
N THR A 260 9.08 10.64 8.32
CA THR A 260 9.84 11.88 8.52
C THR A 260 9.90 12.73 7.25
N ARG A 261 9.99 12.11 6.06
CA ARG A 261 9.92 12.89 4.79
C ARG A 261 8.59 13.62 4.66
N VAL A 262 7.48 12.96 4.98
CA VAL A 262 6.15 13.59 4.95
C VAL A 262 6.01 14.65 6.04
N GLN A 263 6.49 14.38 7.26
CA GLN A 263 6.52 15.35 8.34
C GLN A 263 7.27 16.64 7.93
N LYS A 264 8.48 16.51 7.35
CA LYS A 264 9.27 17.66 6.89
C LYS A 264 8.52 18.51 5.85
N ARG A 265 7.86 17.86 4.87
CA ARG A 265 7.04 18.57 3.87
C ARG A 265 5.89 19.34 4.50
N LEU A 266 5.17 18.71 5.44
CA LEU A 266 4.08 19.36 6.18
C LEU A 266 4.58 20.54 7.03
N THR A 267 5.72 20.38 7.71
CA THR A 267 6.32 21.45 8.51
C THR A 267 6.76 22.62 7.64
N ALA A 268 7.34 22.36 6.45
CA ALA A 268 7.68 23.40 5.49
C ALA A 268 6.44 24.20 5.02
N GLN A 269 5.28 23.57 5.00
CA GLN A 269 3.97 24.20 4.70
C GLN A 269 3.27 24.77 5.95
N LYS A 270 3.99 24.93 7.06
CA LYS A 270 3.52 25.49 8.34
C LYS A 270 2.45 24.65 9.06
N PHE A 271 2.36 23.36 8.77
CA PHE A 271 1.54 22.44 9.56
C PHE A 271 2.35 21.85 10.72
N HIS A 272 1.75 21.82 11.93
CA HIS A 272 2.37 21.19 13.11
C HIS A 272 2.28 19.66 13.04
N ALA A 273 3.15 19.07 12.21
CA ALA A 273 3.18 17.64 11.98
C ALA A 273 4.14 16.91 12.93
N ARG A 274 3.76 15.74 13.42
CA ARG A 274 4.60 14.87 14.25
C ARG A 274 4.52 13.43 13.77
N VAL A 275 5.59 12.66 14.00
CA VAL A 275 5.64 11.22 13.74
C VAL A 275 5.36 10.50 15.05
N VAL A 276 4.36 9.64 15.06
CA VAL A 276 3.94 8.85 16.22
C VAL A 276 4.18 7.37 15.91
N PRO A 277 5.02 6.66 16.70
CA PRO A 277 5.17 5.23 16.57
C PRO A 277 3.84 4.51 16.84
N ALA A 278 3.52 3.49 16.06
CA ALA A 278 2.31 2.70 16.22
C ALA A 278 2.57 1.24 15.80
N GLY A 279 3.10 0.44 16.71
CA GLY A 279 3.51 -0.93 16.45
C GLY A 279 4.63 -0.99 15.42
N ARG A 280 4.37 -1.64 14.26
CA ARG A 280 5.36 -1.82 13.18
C ARG A 280 5.43 -0.66 12.19
N TYR A 281 4.70 0.43 12.40
CA TYR A 281 4.63 1.56 11.48
C TYR A 281 4.66 2.90 12.22
N PHE A 282 4.79 3.98 11.45
CA PHE A 282 4.91 5.35 11.94
C PHE A 282 3.79 6.19 11.35
N ARG A 283 2.94 6.75 12.20
CA ARG A 283 1.83 7.63 11.80
C ARG A 283 2.30 9.07 11.76
N VAL A 284 1.91 9.79 10.71
CA VAL A 284 2.10 11.24 10.65
C VAL A 284 0.79 11.91 11.05
N ARG A 285 0.84 12.70 12.11
CA ARG A 285 -0.32 13.38 12.70
C ARG A 285 -0.10 14.88 12.75
N VAL A 286 -1.19 15.64 12.55
CA VAL A 286 -1.17 17.12 12.52
C VAL A 286 -2.06 17.66 13.59
N GLY A 287 -1.52 18.50 14.45
CA GLY A 287 -2.23 19.21 15.51
C GLY A 287 -2.87 18.30 16.55
N ARG A 288 -3.47 18.94 17.55
CA ARG A 288 -4.42 18.38 18.52
C ARG A 288 -5.56 19.36 18.62
N TYR A 289 -6.78 18.89 18.59
CA TYR A 289 -7.99 19.70 18.54
C TYR A 289 -9.01 19.17 19.54
N PRO A 290 -9.76 20.04 20.21
CA PRO A 290 -10.77 19.62 21.20
C PRO A 290 -11.96 18.88 20.55
N SER A 291 -12.17 19.04 19.24
CA SER A 291 -13.24 18.35 18.50
C SER A 291 -12.94 18.23 17.01
N GLY A 292 -13.68 17.38 16.30
CA GLY A 292 -13.60 17.28 14.84
C GLY A 292 -14.00 18.59 14.13
N ALA A 293 -14.93 19.36 14.73
CA ALA A 293 -15.33 20.65 14.19
C ALA A 293 -14.18 21.67 14.22
N SER A 294 -13.40 21.72 15.30
CA SER A 294 -12.21 22.59 15.39
C SER A 294 -11.04 22.10 14.53
N ALA A 295 -10.97 20.83 14.15
CA ALA A 295 -10.00 20.30 13.19
C ALA A 295 -10.38 20.61 11.73
N ALA A 296 -11.67 20.82 11.42
CA ALA A 296 -12.20 20.93 10.05
C ALA A 296 -11.50 21.99 9.17
N PRO A 297 -11.17 23.23 9.66
CA PRO A 297 -10.45 24.21 8.86
C PRO A 297 -9.07 23.73 8.42
N VAL A 298 -8.37 22.99 9.29
CA VAL A 298 -7.03 22.45 8.99
C VAL A 298 -7.14 21.26 8.05
N VAL A 299 -8.15 20.41 8.22
CA VAL A 299 -8.48 19.34 7.24
C VAL A 299 -8.71 19.93 5.85
N LYS A 300 -9.48 21.04 5.74
CA LYS A 300 -9.69 21.70 4.45
C LYS A 300 -8.39 22.21 3.83
N LYS A 301 -7.49 22.81 4.63
CA LYS A 301 -6.18 23.28 4.16
C LYS A 301 -5.29 22.11 3.74
N LEU A 302 -5.26 21.01 4.49
CA LEU A 302 -4.48 19.83 4.15
C LEU A 302 -4.98 19.18 2.84
N LYS A 303 -6.30 19.10 2.67
CA LYS A 303 -6.91 18.60 1.42
C LYS A 303 -6.58 19.53 0.23
N ALA A 304 -6.62 20.84 0.41
CA ALA A 304 -6.21 21.79 -0.62
C ALA A 304 -4.70 21.70 -0.96
N ALA A 305 -3.88 21.23 -0.02
CA ALA A 305 -2.47 20.89 -0.24
C ALA A 305 -2.26 19.44 -0.70
N HIS A 306 -3.32 18.77 -1.15
CA HIS A 306 -3.33 17.40 -1.68
C HIS A 306 -2.88 16.31 -0.70
N TYR A 307 -3.16 16.47 0.59
CA TYR A 307 -2.94 15.43 1.58
C TYR A 307 -4.24 14.68 1.90
N GLU A 308 -4.16 13.36 1.91
CA GLU A 308 -5.22 12.53 2.49
C GLU A 308 -5.29 12.75 4.00
N THR A 309 -6.51 12.84 4.54
CA THR A 309 -6.69 13.15 5.96
C THR A 309 -7.84 12.36 6.57
N ILE A 310 -7.60 11.84 7.77
CA ILE A 310 -8.64 11.26 8.63
C ILE A 310 -8.53 11.90 10.00
N VAL A 311 -9.66 12.32 10.57
CA VAL A 311 -9.75 12.79 11.96
C VAL A 311 -9.90 11.56 12.85
N VAL A 312 -8.98 11.39 13.79
CA VAL A 312 -8.95 10.25 14.74
C VAL A 312 -8.79 10.76 16.16
N ALA A 313 -9.10 9.92 17.14
CA ALA A 313 -8.83 10.25 18.55
C ALA A 313 -7.34 10.56 18.75
N ALA A 314 -7.03 11.61 19.51
CA ALA A 314 -5.66 11.92 19.83
C ALA A 314 -5.09 10.84 20.76
N GLU A 315 -3.83 10.46 20.51
CA GLU A 315 -3.09 9.59 21.42
C GLU A 315 -2.83 10.31 22.75
N PRO A 316 -2.70 9.59 23.88
CA PRO A 316 -2.19 10.17 25.13
C PRO A 316 -0.90 10.94 24.83
N ALA A 317 -0.72 12.08 25.51
CA ALA A 317 0.54 12.81 25.41
C ALA A 317 1.69 11.88 25.86
N PRO A 318 2.82 11.81 25.14
CA PRO A 318 3.96 10.99 25.52
C PRO A 318 4.58 11.42 26.83
#